data_34e7468b2d5b7024c16a3a1656f0c527
#
_entry.id   34e7468b2d5b7024c16a3a1656f0c527
#
_cell.length_a   1.000
_cell.length_b   1.000
_cell.length_c   1.000
_cell.angle_alpha   90.00
_cell.angle_beta   90.00
_cell.angle_gamma   90.00
#
_symmetry.space_group_name_H-M   'P 1'
#
loop_
_entity.id
_entity.type
_entity.pdbx_description
1 polymer ?
#
loop_
_entity_poly.entity_id
_entity_poly.type
_entity_poly.pdbx_seq_one_letter_code
_entity_poly.pdbx_strand_id
1 'polypeptide(L)' 'MTNYVALIEQLCARRSALVHTMAANPEQITGEQIRDLAWLQSAFLAVEAEHRRAERETLHKEVQQRTGALPSLP' A
#
# COMPACT_ATOMS: atom_id res chain seq x y z
N MET A 1 2.97 12.97 -11.02
CA MET A 1 2.35 12.86 -9.71
C MET A 1 2.15 11.42 -9.32
N THR A 2 2.60 11.04 -8.17
CA THR A 2 2.54 9.65 -7.74
C THR A 2 1.17 9.36 -7.12
N ASN A 3 0.48 8.36 -7.63
CA ASN A 3 -0.84 8.03 -7.12
C ASN A 3 -0.80 6.67 -6.42
N TYR A 4 -0.38 6.69 -5.17
CA TYR A 4 -0.31 5.49 -4.36
C TYR A 4 -1.67 4.86 -4.10
N VAL A 5 -2.70 5.69 -3.94
CA VAL A 5 -4.05 5.20 -3.65
C VAL A 5 -4.57 4.35 -4.81
N ALA A 6 -4.42 4.83 -6.04
CA ALA A 6 -4.84 4.08 -7.21
C ALA A 6 -4.07 2.77 -7.34
N LEU A 7 -2.78 2.79 -7.06
CA LEU A 7 -1.96 1.58 -7.12
C LEU A 7 -2.39 0.57 -6.04
N ILE A 8 -2.65 1.04 -4.83
CA ILE A 8 -3.13 0.20 -3.74
C ILE A 8 -4.46 -0.44 -4.12
N GLU A 9 -5.38 0.32 -4.70
CA GLU A 9 -6.66 -0.19 -5.15
C GLU A 9 -6.51 -1.27 -6.19
N GLN A 10 -5.60 -1.08 -7.14
CA GLN A 10 -5.33 -2.08 -8.18
C GLN A 10 -4.75 -3.37 -7.59
N LEU A 11 -3.82 -3.25 -6.67
CA LEU A 11 -3.24 -4.41 -6.02
C LEU A 11 -4.26 -5.15 -5.17
N CYS A 12 -5.11 -4.44 -4.45
CA CYS A 12 -6.19 -5.04 -3.67
C CYS A 12 -7.17 -5.78 -4.58
N ALA A 13 -7.54 -5.18 -5.71
CA ALA A 13 -8.46 -5.81 -6.65
C ALA A 13 -7.89 -7.11 -7.22
N ARG A 14 -6.62 -7.10 -7.61
CA ARG A 14 -5.95 -8.29 -8.12
C ARG A 14 -5.84 -9.38 -7.07
N ARG A 15 -5.50 -8.98 -5.84
CA ARG A 15 -5.40 -9.92 -4.72
C ARG A 15 -6.75 -10.57 -4.44
N SER A 16 -7.81 -9.77 -4.38
CA SER A 16 -9.16 -10.28 -4.12
C SER A 16 -9.62 -11.22 -5.22
N ALA A 17 -9.37 -10.88 -6.48
CA ALA A 17 -9.73 -11.72 -7.60
C ALA A 17 -9.02 -13.08 -7.55
N LEU A 18 -7.74 -13.07 -7.23
CA LEU A 18 -6.96 -14.30 -7.12
C LEU A 18 -7.44 -15.17 -5.96
N VAL A 19 -7.67 -14.57 -4.80
CA VAL A 19 -8.18 -15.29 -3.64
C VAL A 19 -9.55 -15.89 -3.94
N HIS A 20 -10.40 -15.14 -4.61
CA HIS A 20 -11.72 -15.62 -5.01
C HIS A 20 -11.61 -16.83 -5.94
N THR A 21 -10.72 -16.77 -6.92
CA THR A 21 -10.47 -17.87 -7.85
C THR A 21 -9.97 -19.12 -7.11
N MET A 22 -9.03 -18.93 -6.18
CA MET A 22 -8.49 -20.03 -5.38
C MET A 22 -9.56 -20.66 -4.49
N ALA A 23 -10.41 -19.82 -3.89
CA ALA A 23 -11.47 -20.29 -3.01
C ALA A 23 -12.56 -21.04 -3.77
N ALA A 24 -12.78 -20.70 -5.03
CA ALA A 24 -13.77 -21.38 -5.86
C ALA A 24 -13.35 -22.81 -6.18
N ASN A 25 -12.06 -23.09 -6.25
CA ASN A 25 -11.51 -24.42 -6.53
C ASN A 25 -10.33 -24.73 -5.61
N PRO A 26 -10.59 -24.91 -4.30
CA PRO A 26 -9.49 -25.08 -3.35
C PRO A 26 -8.65 -26.32 -3.58
N GLU A 27 -9.19 -27.32 -4.29
CA GLU A 27 -8.47 -28.54 -4.59
C GLU A 27 -7.54 -28.39 -5.79
N GLN A 28 -7.69 -27.30 -6.55
CA GLN A 28 -6.92 -27.05 -7.77
C GLN A 28 -5.98 -25.85 -7.61
N ILE A 29 -5.61 -25.51 -6.41
CA ILE A 29 -4.67 -24.43 -6.17
C ILE A 29 -3.30 -24.85 -6.69
N THR A 30 -2.70 -23.98 -7.50
CA THR A 30 -1.38 -24.23 -8.07
C THR A 30 -0.30 -23.49 -7.28
N GLY A 31 0.94 -23.99 -7.38
CA GLY A 31 2.08 -23.29 -6.79
C GLY A 31 2.26 -21.89 -7.38
N GLU A 32 1.93 -21.71 -8.66
CA GLU A 32 1.98 -20.41 -9.30
C GLU A 32 1.01 -19.42 -8.67
N GLN A 33 -0.21 -19.87 -8.40
CA GLN A 33 -1.20 -19.03 -7.72
C GLN A 33 -0.74 -18.60 -6.33
N ILE A 34 -0.15 -19.53 -5.59
CA ILE A 34 0.38 -19.23 -4.26
C ILE A 34 1.51 -18.20 -4.36
N ARG A 35 2.38 -18.34 -5.33
CA ARG A 35 3.48 -17.42 -5.56
C ARG A 35 2.96 -16.02 -5.92
N ASP A 36 1.99 -15.97 -6.83
CA ASP A 36 1.40 -14.71 -7.26
C ASP A 36 0.73 -13.99 -6.09
N LEU A 37 0.03 -14.74 -5.25
CA LEU A 37 -0.62 -14.16 -4.07
C LEU A 37 0.42 -13.59 -3.11
N ALA A 38 1.52 -14.31 -2.88
CA ALA A 38 2.59 -13.84 -2.01
C ALA A 38 3.22 -12.56 -2.56
N TRP A 39 3.42 -12.48 -3.88
CA TRP A 39 3.98 -11.30 -4.51
C TRP A 39 3.04 -10.11 -4.43
N LEU A 40 1.74 -10.32 -4.66
CA LEU A 40 0.74 -9.27 -4.54
C LEU A 40 0.69 -8.73 -3.12
N GLN A 41 0.76 -9.61 -2.13
CA GLN A 41 0.76 -9.20 -0.73
C GLN A 41 2.02 -8.40 -0.39
N SER A 42 3.19 -8.85 -0.85
CA SER A 42 4.43 -8.12 -0.63
C SER A 42 4.41 -6.76 -1.31
N ALA A 43 3.93 -6.70 -2.54
CA ALA A 43 3.82 -5.45 -3.28
C ALA A 43 2.87 -4.48 -2.58
N PHE A 44 1.73 -4.99 -2.13
CA PHE A 44 0.74 -4.19 -1.41
C PHE A 44 1.36 -3.57 -0.16
N LEU A 45 2.06 -4.37 0.64
CA LEU A 45 2.68 -3.88 1.87
C LEU A 45 3.76 -2.84 1.59
N ALA A 46 4.55 -3.05 0.54
CA ALA A 46 5.59 -2.10 0.16
C ALA A 46 4.99 -0.75 -0.28
N VAL A 47 3.96 -0.78 -1.11
CA VAL A 47 3.31 0.44 -1.58
C VAL A 47 2.62 1.16 -0.43
N GLU A 48 1.96 0.41 0.45
CA GLU A 48 1.31 0.98 1.61
C GLU A 48 2.31 1.67 2.53
N ALA A 49 3.47 1.06 2.74
CA ALA A 49 4.52 1.66 3.55
C ALA A 49 5.03 2.98 2.95
N GLU A 50 5.23 3.00 1.64
CA GLU A 50 5.65 4.22 0.94
C GLU A 50 4.58 5.31 1.02
N HIS A 51 3.31 4.93 0.89
CA HIS A 51 2.20 5.87 0.99
C HIS A 51 2.15 6.51 2.37
N ARG A 52 2.28 5.71 3.42
CA ARG A 52 2.29 6.22 4.80
C ARG A 52 3.46 7.15 5.04
N ARG A 53 4.63 6.81 4.49
CA ARG A 53 5.80 7.65 4.61
C ARG A 53 5.58 8.99 3.93
N ALA A 54 5.03 8.98 2.72
CA ALA A 54 4.73 10.21 1.98
C ALA A 54 3.74 11.08 2.72
N GLU A 55 2.70 10.48 3.32
CA GLU A 55 1.73 11.22 4.12
C GLU A 55 2.38 11.87 5.33
N ARG A 56 3.25 11.15 6.03
CA ARG A 56 3.94 11.69 7.19
C ARG A 56 4.84 12.86 6.81
N GLU A 57 5.53 12.76 5.68
CA GLU A 57 6.38 13.84 5.20
C GLU A 57 5.56 15.07 4.85
N THR A 58 4.41 14.88 4.21
CA THR A 58 3.52 15.98 3.88
C THR A 58 2.98 16.66 5.13
N LEU A 59 2.54 15.89 6.10
CA LEU A 59 2.06 16.43 7.37
C LEU A 59 3.15 17.17 8.11
N HIS A 60 4.34 16.63 8.11
CA HIS A 60 5.47 17.29 8.76
C HIS A 60 5.75 18.64 8.12
N LYS A 61 5.74 18.71 6.80
CA LYS A 61 5.95 19.96 6.08
C LYS A 61 4.84 20.95 6.36
N GLU A 62 3.60 20.51 6.39
CA GLU A 62 2.46 21.38 6.69
C GLU A 62 2.54 21.95 8.11
N VAL A 63 2.87 21.10 9.05
CA VAL A 63 3.03 21.55 10.43
C VAL A 63 4.16 22.56 10.53
N GLN A 64 5.28 22.31 9.88
CA GLN A 64 6.38 23.28 9.89
C GLN A 64 5.99 24.59 9.23
N GLN A 65 5.20 24.56 8.18
CA GLN A 65 4.75 25.79 7.52
C GLN A 65 3.77 26.57 8.38
N ARG A 66 2.87 25.89 9.07
CA ARG A 66 1.91 26.54 9.97
C ARG A 66 2.60 27.15 11.16
N THR A 67 3.58 26.46 11.65
CA THR A 67 4.30 26.88 12.84
C THR A 67 5.64 27.46 12.50
N GLY A 68 5.87 27.69 11.22
CA GLY A 68 7.19 27.99 10.70
C GLY A 68 7.92 29.07 11.41
N ALA A 69 7.19 29.86 12.06
CA ALA A 69 7.79 30.85 12.90
C ALA A 69 7.88 30.39 14.33
N LEU A 70 7.45 29.19 14.62
CA LEU A 70 7.61 28.73 15.97
C LEU A 70 9.08 28.60 16.23
N PRO A 71 9.61 29.52 16.94
CA PRO A 71 10.96 29.36 17.36
C PRO A 71 10.99 28.04 18.09
N SER A 72 12.09 27.41 17.95
CA SER A 72 12.33 26.28 18.78
C SER A 72 11.85 26.64 20.17
N LEU A 73 10.93 25.89 20.62
CA LEU A 73 10.51 26.03 21.99
C LEU A 73 11.73 25.86 22.87
N PRO A 74 11.88 26.69 23.83
CA PRO A 74 12.96 26.51 24.75
C PRO A 74 12.82 25.20 25.50
#